data_0dff784497edc4a69fbbcfaa946b7f08
#
_entry.id   0dff784497edc4a69fbbcfaa946b7f08
#
_cell.length_a   1.000
_cell.length_b   1.000
_cell.length_c   1.000
_cell.angle_alpha   90.00
_cell.angle_beta   90.00
_cell.angle_gamma   90.00
#
_symmetry.space_group_name_H-M   'P 1'
#
loop_
_entity.id
_entity.type
_entity.pdbx_description
1 polymer ?
#
loop_
_entity_poly.entity_id
_entity_poly.type
_entity_poly.pdbx_seq_one_letter_code
_entity_poly.pdbx_strand_id
1 'polypeptide(L)'
;MKFHLHTTALALSIAALASPSTALAQSDVPDGIQQAVTASKIKVVFVIAFENHDAKQIYGNKSDAPYINNTLMQDYAYATNFRDELPNEESEAHYLWMEAGTNKFSDHSFTGDGDATSKNSTKSTAHLVTQIKNATNGVTWMSYQEGITDKTGKCPITSSKFYAAKHNPFVFFRDVSGSPPSKTNSYCISHHKDYSQFAADLANNRVATYNFITPNLCNDMHGESGCPSNNEIRMGDDWLKNNLPAMISYANAHDGVILLSWDEGDGTNLLPFIAVGPGVKKGYASTVKWTHSSQLKSIERILELPILSTVSGATDLADLFEAGQFP
;
A
#
# COMPACT_ATOMS: atom_id res chain seq x y z
N MET A 1 93.17 -23.40 4.88
CA MET A 1 92.75 -22.72 3.63
C MET A 1 91.52 -21.93 3.98
N LYS A 2 91.63 -20.62 4.16
CA LYS A 2 90.49 -19.70 4.51
C LYS A 2 90.16 -18.96 3.21
N PHE A 3 88.93 -19.08 2.73
CA PHE A 3 88.41 -18.26 1.64
C PHE A 3 87.60 -17.18 2.22
N HIS A 4 87.91 -15.94 1.91
CA HIS A 4 87.15 -14.74 2.22
C HIS A 4 86.19 -14.47 1.07
N LEU A 5 84.90 -14.35 1.36
CA LEU A 5 83.90 -13.88 0.42
C LEU A 5 83.71 -12.38 0.66
N HIS A 6 83.94 -11.59 -0.38
CA HIS A 6 83.61 -10.18 -0.40
C HIS A 6 82.13 -9.98 -0.85
N THR A 7 81.30 -9.37 -0.07
CA THR A 7 79.99 -8.97 -0.47
C THR A 7 80.02 -7.49 -0.87
N THR A 8 79.77 -7.24 -2.15
CA THR A 8 79.58 -5.90 -2.75
C THR A 8 78.09 -5.56 -2.62
N ALA A 9 77.78 -4.49 -1.86
CA ALA A 9 76.40 -3.92 -1.79
C ALA A 9 76.21 -3.01 -2.97
N LEU A 10 75.16 -3.31 -3.77
CA LEU A 10 74.69 -2.47 -4.86
C LEU A 10 73.57 -1.55 -4.33
N ALA A 11 73.79 -0.26 -4.27
CA ALA A 11 72.78 0.74 -3.88
C ALA A 11 71.89 1.04 -5.11
N LEU A 12 70.62 0.73 -5.00
CA LEU A 12 69.62 1.06 -6.00
C LEU A 12 68.94 2.38 -5.61
N SER A 13 69.23 3.46 -6.34
CA SER A 13 68.55 4.74 -6.20
C SER A 13 67.20 4.72 -6.91
N ILE A 14 66.10 4.83 -6.14
CA ILE A 14 64.76 4.96 -6.66
C ILE A 14 64.47 6.45 -6.89
N ALA A 15 64.38 6.87 -8.14
CA ALA A 15 63.90 8.19 -8.52
C ALA A 15 62.36 8.23 -8.40
N ALA A 16 61.85 9.02 -7.49
CA ALA A 16 60.41 9.29 -7.36
C ALA A 16 59.96 10.24 -8.49
N LEU A 17 59.14 9.71 -9.39
CA LEU A 17 58.39 10.53 -10.37
C LEU A 17 57.20 11.12 -9.66
N ALA A 18 57.21 12.41 -9.43
CA ALA A 18 56.04 13.18 -8.97
C ALA A 18 55.06 13.39 -10.17
N SER A 19 53.89 12.76 -10.08
CA SER A 19 52.77 13.04 -10.98
C SER A 19 52.04 14.30 -10.53
N PRO A 20 51.65 15.20 -11.47
CA PRO A 20 50.88 16.39 -11.10
C PRO A 20 49.44 15.99 -10.71
N SER A 21 49.06 16.27 -9.46
CA SER A 21 47.66 16.26 -9.03
C SER A 21 46.87 17.29 -9.78
N THR A 22 46.02 16.88 -10.71
CA THR A 22 44.95 17.72 -11.21
C THR A 22 43.91 17.89 -10.10
N ALA A 23 43.90 19.04 -9.46
CA ALA A 23 42.82 19.46 -8.58
C ALA A 23 41.55 19.55 -9.45
N LEU A 24 40.60 18.63 -9.27
CA LEU A 24 39.24 18.79 -9.77
C LEU A 24 38.61 19.97 -9.03
N ALA A 25 38.20 20.97 -9.81
CA ALA A 25 37.45 22.11 -9.29
C ALA A 25 36.20 21.58 -8.54
N GLN A 26 36.16 21.88 -7.25
CA GLN A 26 34.98 21.70 -6.44
C GLN A 26 33.90 22.63 -6.97
N SER A 27 32.87 22.08 -7.63
CA SER A 27 31.70 22.88 -8.02
C SER A 27 31.02 23.32 -6.72
N ASP A 28 30.94 24.64 -6.52
CA ASP A 28 30.10 25.26 -5.50
C ASP A 28 28.64 24.89 -5.81
N VAL A 29 28.17 23.80 -5.20
CA VAL A 29 26.74 23.52 -5.09
C VAL A 29 26.26 24.44 -3.97
N PRO A 30 25.29 25.35 -4.24
CA PRO A 30 24.73 26.15 -3.15
C PRO A 30 24.21 25.24 -2.07
N ASP A 31 24.45 25.57 -0.80
CA ASP A 31 23.83 24.96 0.36
C ASP A 31 22.30 25.10 0.27
N GLY A 32 21.69 24.31 -0.61
CA GLY A 32 20.27 24.02 -0.59
C GLY A 32 20.05 23.14 0.61
N ILE A 33 19.26 23.63 1.54
CA ILE A 33 18.74 22.99 2.72
C ILE A 33 18.43 21.52 2.36
N GLN A 34 19.34 20.60 2.69
CA GLN A 34 18.99 19.20 2.83
C GLN A 34 18.02 19.16 4.00
N GLN A 35 16.71 19.23 3.71
CA GLN A 35 15.73 18.79 4.69
C GLN A 35 16.17 17.38 5.08
N ALA A 36 16.64 17.24 6.30
CA ALA A 36 16.88 15.94 6.91
C ALA A 36 15.56 15.18 6.73
N VAL A 37 15.56 14.14 5.92
CA VAL A 37 14.42 13.22 5.81
C VAL A 37 14.32 12.59 7.17
N THR A 38 13.44 13.12 8.01
CA THR A 38 13.13 12.51 9.30
C THR A 38 12.51 11.15 9.00
N ALA A 39 13.09 10.09 9.57
CA ALA A 39 12.54 8.75 9.42
C ALA A 39 11.06 8.75 9.79
N SER A 40 10.26 8.04 9.01
CA SER A 40 8.82 7.92 9.26
C SER A 40 8.55 7.43 10.69
N LYS A 41 7.66 8.11 11.39
CA LYS A 41 7.16 7.66 12.69
C LYS A 41 6.17 6.52 12.54
N ILE A 42 5.49 6.44 11.39
CA ILE A 42 4.52 5.39 11.09
C ILE A 42 5.29 4.14 10.65
N LYS A 43 5.08 3.03 11.35
CA LYS A 43 5.81 1.76 11.12
C LYS A 43 4.98 0.66 10.49
N VAL A 44 3.65 0.75 10.60
CA VAL A 44 2.73 -0.25 10.04
C VAL A 44 1.58 0.46 9.34
N VAL A 45 1.27 0.01 8.14
CA VAL A 45 0.15 0.51 7.34
C VAL A 45 -0.85 -0.61 7.10
N PHE A 46 -2.11 -0.35 7.41
CA PHE A 46 -3.25 -1.17 6.99
C PHE A 46 -4.08 -0.36 6.00
N VAL A 47 -4.37 -0.93 4.84
CA VAL A 47 -5.37 -0.42 3.91
C VAL A 47 -6.55 -1.36 3.95
N ILE A 48 -7.75 -0.84 4.16
CA ILE A 48 -9.00 -1.59 4.07
C ILE A 48 -9.78 -1.01 2.90
N ALA A 49 -9.97 -1.82 1.85
CA ALA A 49 -10.67 -1.41 0.65
C ALA A 49 -12.17 -1.78 0.73
N PHE A 50 -13.01 -0.79 0.48
CA PHE A 50 -14.47 -0.88 0.39
C PHE A 50 -14.94 -0.53 -1.02
N GLU A 51 -16.20 -0.81 -1.31
CA GLU A 51 -16.80 -0.81 -2.64
C GLU A 51 -17.91 0.23 -2.80
N ASN A 52 -18.01 0.74 -4.00
CA ASN A 52 -19.07 1.40 -4.75
C ASN A 52 -19.99 2.36 -3.96
N HIS A 53 -19.44 3.22 -3.07
CA HIS A 53 -20.27 4.19 -2.37
C HIS A 53 -19.72 5.60 -2.40
N ASP A 54 -20.58 6.55 -2.73
CA ASP A 54 -20.26 7.98 -2.61
C ASP A 54 -20.13 8.42 -1.13
N ALA A 55 -19.31 9.42 -0.89
CA ALA A 55 -19.16 10.02 0.44
C ALA A 55 -20.53 10.44 1.06
N LYS A 56 -21.47 10.93 0.23
CA LYS A 56 -22.83 11.34 0.69
C LYS A 56 -23.70 10.17 1.17
N GLN A 57 -23.40 8.92 0.74
CA GLN A 57 -24.14 7.74 1.17
C GLN A 57 -23.65 7.24 2.54
N ILE A 58 -22.38 7.53 2.87
CA ILE A 58 -21.71 7.09 4.09
C ILE A 58 -21.70 8.20 5.16
N TYR A 59 -21.22 9.40 4.80
CA TYR A 59 -21.12 10.52 5.76
C TYR A 59 -22.48 11.09 6.10
N GLY A 60 -22.77 11.18 7.39
CA GLY A 60 -24.09 11.62 7.91
C GLY A 60 -25.13 10.51 7.97
N ASN A 61 -24.90 9.35 7.37
CA ASN A 61 -25.80 8.19 7.41
C ASN A 61 -25.63 7.43 8.76
N LYS A 62 -26.22 7.99 9.82
CA LYS A 62 -26.15 7.39 11.16
C LYS A 62 -27.06 6.18 11.33
N SER A 63 -28.00 5.95 10.40
CA SER A 63 -28.88 4.77 10.44
C SER A 63 -28.15 3.52 9.97
N ASP A 64 -27.38 3.62 8.88
CA ASP A 64 -26.75 2.45 8.25
C ASP A 64 -25.24 2.38 8.49
N ALA A 65 -24.58 3.53 8.76
CA ALA A 65 -23.16 3.61 9.10
C ALA A 65 -22.93 4.26 10.48
N PRO A 66 -23.54 3.76 11.59
CA PRO A 66 -23.42 4.39 12.91
C PRO A 66 -22.02 4.34 13.48
N TYR A 67 -21.22 3.29 13.25
CA TYR A 67 -19.86 3.20 13.75
C TYR A 67 -18.92 4.18 13.06
N ILE A 68 -19.02 4.30 11.74
CA ILE A 68 -18.27 5.30 10.97
C ILE A 68 -18.61 6.71 11.48
N ASN A 69 -19.89 7.06 11.57
CA ASN A 69 -20.32 8.44 11.85
C ASN A 69 -20.25 8.85 13.32
N ASN A 70 -20.49 7.94 14.26
CA ASN A 70 -20.56 8.27 15.69
C ASN A 70 -19.26 7.94 16.44
N THR A 71 -18.33 7.18 15.80
CA THR A 71 -17.04 6.79 16.40
C THR A 71 -15.88 7.25 15.53
N LEU A 72 -15.73 6.71 14.32
CA LEU A 72 -14.52 6.95 13.54
C LEU A 72 -14.36 8.42 13.15
N MET A 73 -15.40 9.06 12.62
CA MET A 73 -15.36 10.48 12.24
C MET A 73 -15.26 11.42 13.44
N GLN A 74 -15.59 10.97 14.68
CA GLN A 74 -15.45 11.77 15.89
C GLN A 74 -14.04 11.66 16.49
N ASP A 75 -13.41 10.53 16.33
CA ASP A 75 -12.13 10.23 16.97
C ASP A 75 -10.93 10.35 16.03
N TYR A 76 -11.17 10.41 14.71
CA TYR A 76 -10.09 10.40 13.69
C TYR A 76 -10.36 11.39 12.56
N ALA A 77 -9.47 11.46 11.58
CA ALA A 77 -9.55 12.38 10.45
C ALA A 77 -10.17 11.70 9.21
N TYR A 78 -10.92 12.48 8.44
CA TYR A 78 -11.52 12.03 7.20
C TYR A 78 -11.44 13.10 6.10
N ALA A 79 -11.48 12.66 4.86
CA ALA A 79 -11.48 13.53 3.70
C ALA A 79 -12.92 13.88 3.28
N THR A 80 -13.17 15.15 3.02
CA THR A 80 -14.42 15.63 2.41
C THR A 80 -14.26 15.87 0.90
N ASN A 81 -13.06 15.69 0.37
CA ASN A 81 -12.74 15.96 -1.03
C ASN A 81 -11.78 14.90 -1.61
N PHE A 82 -12.00 13.62 -1.25
CA PHE A 82 -11.33 12.52 -1.89
C PHE A 82 -12.06 12.18 -3.19
N ARG A 83 -11.32 12.12 -4.30
CA ARG A 83 -11.90 12.00 -5.62
C ARG A 83 -11.48 10.74 -6.33
N ASP A 84 -12.44 10.13 -6.98
CA ASP A 84 -12.19 9.09 -7.95
C ASP A 84 -11.41 9.65 -9.16
N GLU A 85 -10.37 8.95 -9.58
CA GLU A 85 -9.55 9.28 -10.76
C GLU A 85 -10.04 8.57 -12.02
N LEU A 86 -10.89 7.55 -11.88
CA LEU A 86 -11.35 6.66 -12.95
C LEU A 86 -12.89 6.55 -13.01
N PRO A 87 -13.66 7.64 -13.01
CA PRO A 87 -15.10 7.62 -12.75
C PRO A 87 -15.96 6.86 -13.79
N ASN A 88 -15.36 6.24 -14.79
CA ASN A 88 -16.04 5.47 -15.84
C ASN A 88 -15.43 4.07 -16.03
N GLU A 89 -14.55 3.65 -15.15
CA GLU A 89 -13.93 2.32 -15.18
C GLU A 89 -14.56 1.43 -14.12
N GLU A 90 -14.41 0.13 -14.24
CA GLU A 90 -14.90 -0.87 -13.28
C GLU A 90 -13.92 -1.03 -12.10
N SER A 91 -14.34 -1.71 -11.03
CA SER A 91 -13.59 -1.87 -9.77
C SER A 91 -12.15 -2.36 -9.98
N GLU A 92 -11.90 -3.35 -10.85
CA GLU A 92 -10.56 -3.88 -11.11
C GLU A 92 -9.56 -2.78 -11.44
N ALA A 93 -9.94 -1.80 -12.27
CA ALA A 93 -9.09 -0.68 -12.66
C ALA A 93 -8.69 0.18 -11.46
N HIS A 94 -9.62 0.41 -10.52
CA HIS A 94 -9.39 1.20 -9.30
C HIS A 94 -8.44 0.47 -8.33
N TYR A 95 -8.60 -0.84 -8.17
CA TYR A 95 -7.67 -1.64 -7.36
C TYR A 95 -6.25 -1.63 -7.94
N LEU A 96 -6.10 -1.76 -9.25
CA LEU A 96 -4.80 -1.61 -9.91
C LEU A 96 -4.22 -0.21 -9.70
N TRP A 97 -5.06 0.83 -9.70
CA TRP A 97 -4.62 2.19 -9.44
C TRP A 97 -4.10 2.38 -8.01
N MET A 98 -4.77 1.78 -7.01
CA MET A 98 -4.28 1.80 -5.62
C MET A 98 -2.89 1.18 -5.48
N GLU A 99 -2.52 0.24 -6.36
CA GLU A 99 -1.24 -0.47 -6.30
C GLU A 99 -0.16 0.15 -7.19
N ALA A 100 -0.52 0.77 -8.34
CA ALA A 100 0.44 1.22 -9.35
C ALA A 100 0.25 2.69 -9.79
N GLY A 101 -0.82 3.37 -9.36
CA GLY A 101 -1.17 4.72 -9.82
C GLY A 101 -1.50 4.77 -11.32
N THR A 102 -1.91 3.64 -11.89
CA THR A 102 -2.37 3.51 -13.28
C THR A 102 -3.10 2.19 -13.48
N ASN A 103 -4.08 2.19 -14.39
CA ASN A 103 -4.73 0.98 -14.93
C ASN A 103 -4.24 0.66 -16.35
N LYS A 104 -3.29 1.45 -16.90
CA LYS A 104 -2.78 1.31 -18.28
C LYS A 104 -1.30 0.99 -18.27
N PHE A 105 -0.98 -0.21 -18.71
CA PHE A 105 0.39 -0.71 -18.83
C PHE A 105 0.74 -0.93 -20.30
N SER A 106 2.04 -1.07 -20.62
CA SER A 106 2.49 -1.24 -22.00
C SER A 106 2.00 -2.51 -22.68
N ASP A 107 1.65 -3.54 -21.90
CA ASP A 107 1.21 -4.85 -22.37
C ASP A 107 -0.27 -5.16 -22.06
N HIS A 108 -0.93 -4.34 -21.24
CA HIS A 108 -2.35 -4.51 -20.92
C HIS A 108 -2.96 -3.21 -20.34
N SER A 109 -4.24 -2.97 -20.65
CA SER A 109 -5.06 -1.93 -20.01
C SER A 109 -6.25 -2.60 -19.33
N PHE A 110 -6.41 -2.32 -18.04
CA PHE A 110 -7.51 -2.84 -17.23
C PHE A 110 -8.68 -1.84 -17.30
N THR A 111 -9.76 -2.22 -17.97
CA THR A 111 -10.95 -1.40 -18.23
C THR A 111 -12.25 -2.15 -17.99
N GLY A 112 -12.18 -3.34 -17.43
CA GLY A 112 -13.32 -4.19 -17.10
C GLY A 112 -12.93 -5.25 -16.09
N ASP A 113 -13.92 -5.82 -15.45
CA ASP A 113 -13.74 -6.76 -14.35
C ASP A 113 -13.45 -8.19 -14.81
N GLY A 114 -12.61 -8.91 -14.10
CA GLY A 114 -12.35 -10.32 -14.37
C GLY A 114 -11.42 -11.01 -13.39
N ASP A 115 -11.21 -12.29 -13.61
CA ASP A 115 -10.18 -13.05 -12.90
C ASP A 115 -8.80 -12.84 -13.55
N ALA A 116 -7.73 -13.01 -12.76
CA ALA A 116 -6.38 -12.92 -13.28
C ALA A 116 -6.03 -14.10 -14.19
N THR A 117 -5.77 -13.80 -15.46
CA THR A 117 -5.46 -14.77 -16.50
C THR A 117 -4.25 -14.33 -17.32
N SER A 118 -3.83 -15.15 -18.28
CA SER A 118 -2.79 -14.76 -19.24
C SER A 118 -3.16 -13.55 -20.11
N LYS A 119 -4.46 -13.24 -20.24
CA LYS A 119 -4.97 -12.10 -21.02
C LYS A 119 -5.35 -10.92 -20.11
N ASN A 120 -5.66 -11.17 -18.86
CA ASN A 120 -5.99 -10.17 -17.85
C ASN A 120 -4.90 -10.18 -16.77
N SER A 121 -3.72 -9.68 -17.09
CA SER A 121 -2.57 -9.53 -16.22
C SER A 121 -1.46 -8.76 -16.93
N THR A 122 -0.60 -8.08 -16.18
CA THR A 122 0.53 -7.30 -16.71
C THR A 122 1.89 -7.89 -16.29
N LYS A 123 2.91 -7.64 -17.11
CA LYS A 123 4.31 -7.92 -16.80
C LYS A 123 5.01 -6.74 -16.12
N SER A 124 4.29 -5.64 -15.94
CA SER A 124 4.86 -4.47 -15.26
C SER A 124 5.34 -4.84 -13.87
N THR A 125 6.48 -4.30 -13.49
CA THR A 125 7.05 -4.37 -12.14
C THR A 125 7.06 -2.99 -11.46
N ALA A 126 6.43 -1.99 -12.09
CA ALA A 126 6.31 -0.64 -11.57
C ALA A 126 5.04 -0.54 -10.69
N HIS A 127 5.10 -1.13 -9.50
CA HIS A 127 4.02 -1.12 -8.52
C HIS A 127 4.56 -1.32 -7.09
N LEU A 128 3.75 -0.98 -6.10
CA LEU A 128 4.13 -0.87 -4.69
C LEU A 128 4.77 -2.15 -4.11
N VAL A 129 4.13 -3.31 -4.27
CA VAL A 129 4.67 -4.52 -3.62
C VAL A 129 5.96 -5.02 -4.28
N THR A 130 6.25 -4.65 -5.52
CA THR A 130 7.58 -4.86 -6.12
C THR A 130 8.63 -3.90 -5.55
N GLN A 131 8.26 -2.64 -5.28
CA GLN A 131 9.15 -1.74 -4.55
C GLN A 131 9.48 -2.31 -3.16
N ILE A 132 8.46 -2.79 -2.42
CA ILE A 132 8.64 -3.43 -1.11
C ILE A 132 9.57 -4.66 -1.22
N LYS A 133 9.34 -5.53 -2.21
CA LYS A 133 10.18 -6.71 -2.47
C LYS A 133 11.65 -6.36 -2.71
N ASN A 134 11.90 -5.24 -3.36
CA ASN A 134 13.25 -4.78 -3.74
C ASN A 134 13.88 -3.86 -2.69
N ALA A 135 13.13 -3.43 -1.68
CA ALA A 135 13.61 -2.55 -0.63
C ALA A 135 14.63 -3.24 0.28
N THR A 136 15.58 -2.45 0.80
CA THR A 136 16.62 -2.93 1.73
C THR A 136 16.40 -2.49 3.18
N ASN A 137 15.31 -1.75 3.44
CA ASN A 137 14.97 -1.20 4.75
C ASN A 137 14.11 -2.14 5.62
N GLY A 138 13.89 -3.38 5.16
CA GLY A 138 13.19 -4.41 5.94
C GLY A 138 11.66 -4.34 5.88
N VAL A 139 11.08 -3.50 5.02
CA VAL A 139 9.63 -3.46 4.81
C VAL A 139 9.12 -4.76 4.19
N THR A 140 7.91 -5.16 4.60
CA THR A 140 7.24 -6.39 4.16
C THR A 140 5.80 -6.11 3.80
N TRP A 141 5.14 -7.02 3.07
CA TRP A 141 3.74 -6.87 2.74
C TRP A 141 2.94 -8.17 2.89
N MET A 142 1.63 -8.03 3.09
CA MET A 142 0.68 -9.12 3.15
C MET A 142 -0.69 -8.66 2.64
N SER A 143 -1.35 -9.51 1.89
CA SER A 143 -2.76 -9.37 1.49
C SER A 143 -3.62 -10.29 2.33
N TYR A 144 -4.63 -9.73 2.99
CA TYR A 144 -5.65 -10.47 3.73
C TYR A 144 -6.98 -10.34 3.00
N GLN A 145 -7.42 -11.44 2.40
CA GLN A 145 -8.63 -11.49 1.58
C GLN A 145 -9.69 -12.31 2.29
N GLU A 146 -10.85 -11.72 2.60
CA GLU A 146 -11.93 -12.47 3.21
C GLU A 146 -12.63 -13.36 2.17
N GLY A 147 -12.87 -14.63 2.51
CA GLY A 147 -13.55 -15.56 1.64
C GLY A 147 -12.66 -16.41 0.73
N ILE A 148 -11.34 -16.42 0.94
CA ILE A 148 -10.42 -17.31 0.22
C ILE A 148 -10.08 -18.60 0.99
N THR A 149 -10.88 -18.99 1.97
CA THR A 149 -10.63 -20.17 2.81
C THR A 149 -10.47 -21.46 1.98
N ASP A 150 -11.25 -21.62 0.92
CA ASP A 150 -11.17 -22.73 -0.03
C ASP A 150 -9.92 -22.68 -0.92
N LYS A 151 -9.18 -21.58 -0.89
CA LYS A 151 -7.95 -21.34 -1.65
C LYS A 151 -6.70 -21.35 -0.77
N THR A 152 -6.82 -21.77 0.49
CA THR A 152 -5.66 -21.89 1.41
C THR A 152 -4.56 -22.72 0.77
N GLY A 153 -3.33 -22.18 0.76
CA GLY A 153 -2.18 -22.79 0.06
C GLY A 153 -2.23 -22.70 -1.46
N LYS A 154 -3.09 -21.81 -2.02
CA LYS A 154 -3.14 -21.48 -3.44
C LYS A 154 -3.10 -19.97 -3.62
N CYS A 155 -2.54 -19.51 -4.74
CA CYS A 155 -2.67 -18.11 -5.16
C CYS A 155 -4.12 -17.86 -5.58
N PRO A 156 -4.82 -16.86 -5.00
CA PRO A 156 -6.27 -16.68 -5.18
C PRO A 156 -6.59 -15.89 -6.46
N ILE A 157 -6.11 -16.35 -7.61
CA ILE A 157 -6.28 -15.72 -8.92
C ILE A 157 -7.67 -15.84 -9.52
N THR A 158 -8.60 -16.55 -8.87
CA THR A 158 -9.98 -16.74 -9.38
C THR A 158 -10.98 -16.43 -8.29
N SER A 159 -12.07 -15.81 -8.68
CA SER A 159 -13.19 -15.49 -7.79
C SER A 159 -13.90 -16.73 -7.25
N SER A 160 -14.64 -16.56 -6.18
CA SER A 160 -15.58 -17.51 -5.59
C SER A 160 -16.86 -16.77 -5.22
N LYS A 161 -17.81 -17.43 -4.54
CA LYS A 161 -19.13 -16.81 -4.26
C LYS A 161 -19.03 -15.42 -3.58
N PHE A 162 -18.13 -15.26 -2.62
CA PHE A 162 -18.00 -14.00 -1.86
C PHE A 162 -16.61 -13.37 -1.94
N TYR A 163 -15.66 -14.02 -2.59
CA TYR A 163 -14.35 -13.45 -2.91
C TYR A 163 -14.32 -13.03 -4.36
N ALA A 164 -14.00 -11.77 -4.63
CA ALA A 164 -13.77 -11.25 -5.98
C ALA A 164 -12.27 -11.07 -6.23
N ALA A 165 -11.72 -11.76 -7.23
CA ALA A 165 -10.31 -11.62 -7.59
C ALA A 165 -9.99 -10.20 -8.09
N LYS A 166 -10.97 -9.51 -8.69
CA LYS A 166 -10.87 -8.11 -9.13
C LYS A 166 -10.56 -7.14 -7.98
N HIS A 167 -10.94 -7.47 -6.73
CA HIS A 167 -10.65 -6.69 -5.53
C HIS A 167 -9.30 -7.04 -4.88
N ASN A 168 -8.47 -7.80 -5.57
CA ASN A 168 -7.13 -8.20 -5.13
C ASN A 168 -6.09 -7.80 -6.18
N PRO A 169 -5.56 -6.56 -6.14
CA PRO A 169 -4.73 -6.03 -7.23
C PRO A 169 -3.48 -6.86 -7.51
N PHE A 170 -2.94 -7.51 -6.50
CA PHE A 170 -1.65 -8.18 -6.58
C PHE A 170 -1.64 -9.37 -7.52
N VAL A 171 -2.79 -10.04 -7.71
CA VAL A 171 -2.86 -11.24 -8.55
C VAL A 171 -2.77 -10.94 -10.05
N PHE A 172 -2.94 -9.68 -10.44
CA PHE A 172 -2.84 -9.24 -11.83
C PHE A 172 -1.41 -8.92 -12.26
N PHE A 173 -0.47 -8.78 -11.32
CA PHE A 173 0.94 -8.58 -11.62
C PHE A 173 1.67 -9.93 -11.71
N ARG A 174 2.29 -10.20 -12.87
CA ARG A 174 2.92 -11.50 -13.16
C ARG A 174 4.17 -11.79 -12.32
N ASP A 175 4.83 -10.79 -11.80
CA ASP A 175 5.95 -10.96 -10.86
C ASP A 175 5.48 -11.36 -9.46
N VAL A 176 4.16 -11.22 -9.17
CA VAL A 176 3.51 -11.73 -7.98
C VAL A 176 2.84 -13.09 -8.25
N SER A 177 1.97 -13.18 -9.26
CA SER A 177 1.11 -14.33 -9.48
C SER A 177 1.68 -15.39 -10.44
N GLY A 178 2.78 -15.07 -11.13
CA GLY A 178 3.41 -15.93 -12.13
C GLY A 178 3.12 -15.51 -13.58
N SER A 179 3.91 -16.01 -14.52
CA SER A 179 3.80 -15.70 -15.95
C SER A 179 3.56 -16.95 -16.78
N PRO A 180 2.30 -17.30 -17.08
CA PRO A 180 1.03 -16.66 -16.73
C PRO A 180 0.66 -16.80 -15.24
N PRO A 181 -0.35 -16.05 -14.73
CA PRO A 181 -0.86 -16.22 -13.37
C PRO A 181 -1.21 -17.67 -13.05
N SER A 182 -0.78 -18.15 -11.88
CA SER A 182 -0.89 -19.57 -11.49
C SER A 182 -1.29 -19.74 -10.03
N LYS A 183 -2.26 -20.62 -9.79
CA LYS A 183 -2.70 -21.00 -8.43
C LYS A 183 -1.58 -21.63 -7.59
N THR A 184 -0.48 -22.08 -8.22
CA THR A 184 0.65 -22.74 -7.56
C THR A 184 1.88 -21.86 -7.42
N ASN A 185 1.77 -20.56 -7.76
CA ASN A 185 2.88 -19.64 -7.59
C ASN A 185 3.21 -19.44 -6.10
N SER A 186 4.41 -19.84 -5.68
CA SER A 186 4.82 -19.84 -4.28
C SER A 186 4.94 -18.45 -3.67
N TYR A 187 5.37 -17.45 -4.46
CA TYR A 187 5.47 -16.08 -3.98
C TYR A 187 4.09 -15.48 -3.70
N CYS A 188 3.14 -15.67 -4.61
CA CYS A 188 1.75 -15.28 -4.38
C CYS A 188 1.17 -15.96 -3.14
N ILE A 189 1.35 -17.30 -3.02
CA ILE A 189 0.84 -18.09 -1.89
C ILE A 189 1.39 -17.56 -0.55
N SER A 190 2.66 -17.19 -0.50
CA SER A 190 3.30 -16.71 0.74
C SER A 190 2.85 -15.32 1.17
N HIS A 191 2.22 -14.56 0.28
CA HIS A 191 1.78 -13.17 0.53
C HIS A 191 0.25 -13.00 0.55
N HIS A 192 -0.52 -14.10 0.47
CA HIS A 192 -1.98 -14.07 0.56
C HIS A 192 -2.47 -14.97 1.69
N LYS A 193 -3.27 -14.41 2.57
CA LYS A 193 -3.91 -15.13 3.67
C LYS A 193 -5.43 -14.91 3.64
N ASP A 194 -6.18 -15.93 4.03
CA ASP A 194 -7.57 -15.71 4.37
C ASP A 194 -7.67 -14.79 5.59
N TYR A 195 -8.60 -13.84 5.54
CA TYR A 195 -8.77 -12.85 6.61
C TYR A 195 -9.01 -13.48 7.99
N SER A 196 -9.56 -14.68 8.07
CA SER A 196 -9.73 -15.40 9.33
C SER A 196 -8.43 -15.65 10.11
N GLN A 197 -7.26 -15.56 9.44
CA GLN A 197 -5.95 -15.66 10.07
C GLN A 197 -5.44 -14.35 10.68
N PHE A 198 -6.07 -13.23 10.31
CA PHE A 198 -5.58 -11.89 10.64
C PHE A 198 -5.54 -11.62 12.16
N ALA A 199 -6.59 -11.99 12.89
CA ALA A 199 -6.64 -11.80 14.34
C ALA A 199 -5.49 -12.54 15.07
N ALA A 200 -5.15 -13.76 14.61
CA ALA A 200 -4.03 -14.51 15.15
C ALA A 200 -2.68 -13.89 14.77
N ASP A 201 -2.56 -13.30 13.59
CA ASP A 201 -1.35 -12.60 13.17
C ASP A 201 -1.14 -11.29 13.95
N LEU A 202 -2.20 -10.53 14.21
CA LEU A 202 -2.15 -9.36 15.11
C LEU A 202 -1.69 -9.77 16.51
N ALA A 203 -2.34 -10.76 17.11
CA ALA A 203 -2.06 -11.20 18.48
C ALA A 203 -0.63 -11.74 18.67
N ASN A 204 -0.02 -12.27 17.60
CA ASN A 204 1.33 -12.82 17.62
C ASN A 204 2.39 -11.89 16.97
N ASN A 205 2.04 -10.64 16.69
CA ASN A 205 2.92 -9.65 16.04
C ASN A 205 3.55 -10.17 14.73
N ARG A 206 2.72 -10.77 13.87
CA ARG A 206 3.12 -11.37 12.59
C ARG A 206 2.55 -10.66 11.37
N VAL A 207 1.91 -9.51 11.56
CA VAL A 207 1.47 -8.68 10.42
C VAL A 207 2.67 -8.04 9.74
N ALA A 208 2.54 -7.75 8.46
CA ALA A 208 3.56 -7.08 7.67
C ALA A 208 3.64 -5.57 7.99
N THR A 209 4.63 -4.88 7.46
CA THR A 209 4.69 -3.41 7.53
C THR A 209 3.62 -2.76 6.63
N TYR A 210 3.25 -3.41 5.52
CA TYR A 210 2.13 -3.05 4.67
C TYR A 210 1.13 -4.20 4.57
N ASN A 211 -0.12 -3.94 4.94
CA ASN A 211 -1.19 -4.93 4.94
C ASN A 211 -2.37 -4.38 4.14
N PHE A 212 -2.75 -5.09 3.08
CA PHE A 212 -3.93 -4.78 2.28
C PHE A 212 -5.04 -5.76 2.64
N ILE A 213 -6.19 -5.24 3.04
CA ILE A 213 -7.31 -6.01 3.56
C ILE A 213 -8.52 -5.75 2.67
N THR A 214 -9.11 -6.80 2.13
CA THR A 214 -10.37 -6.72 1.40
C THR A 214 -11.39 -7.60 2.10
N PRO A 215 -12.43 -7.01 2.71
CA PRO A 215 -13.58 -7.78 3.16
C PRO A 215 -14.24 -8.52 1.99
N ASN A 216 -15.06 -9.52 2.26
CA ASN A 216 -15.78 -10.21 1.18
C ASN A 216 -16.93 -9.35 0.64
N LEU A 217 -17.48 -9.72 -0.51
CA LEU A 217 -18.54 -8.99 -1.22
C LEU A 217 -19.79 -8.63 -0.38
N CYS A 218 -19.98 -9.26 0.77
CA CYS A 218 -21.04 -8.87 1.70
C CYS A 218 -20.57 -7.80 2.68
N ASN A 219 -19.30 -7.78 3.03
CA ASN A 219 -18.74 -6.97 4.10
C ASN A 219 -17.98 -5.74 3.58
N ASP A 220 -17.63 -5.72 2.29
CA ASP A 220 -16.95 -4.58 1.64
C ASP A 220 -17.89 -3.48 1.15
N MET A 221 -19.20 -3.64 1.36
CA MET A 221 -20.29 -2.76 0.90
C MET A 221 -20.68 -2.93 -0.58
N HIS A 222 -20.11 -3.90 -1.31
CA HIS A 222 -20.51 -4.19 -2.70
C HIS A 222 -21.91 -4.82 -2.77
N GLY A 223 -22.17 -5.75 -1.86
CA GLY A 223 -23.35 -6.61 -1.91
C GLY A 223 -23.21 -7.76 -2.91
N GLU A 224 -23.79 -8.90 -2.58
CA GLU A 224 -23.83 -10.08 -3.45
C GLU A 224 -25.07 -10.94 -3.12
N SER A 225 -25.55 -11.65 -4.10
CA SER A 225 -26.65 -12.60 -3.91
C SER A 225 -26.29 -13.64 -2.85
N GLY A 226 -27.14 -13.73 -1.81
CA GLY A 226 -26.95 -14.63 -0.69
C GLY A 226 -26.16 -14.03 0.49
N CYS A 227 -25.90 -12.73 0.48
CA CYS A 227 -25.48 -12.02 1.68
C CYS A 227 -26.58 -12.03 2.76
N PRO A 228 -26.20 -11.90 4.04
CA PRO A 228 -27.19 -11.94 5.15
C PRO A 228 -28.21 -10.79 5.12
N SER A 229 -27.90 -9.70 4.44
CA SER A 229 -28.73 -8.52 4.32
C SER A 229 -28.59 -7.89 2.93
N ASN A 230 -29.60 -7.12 2.51
CA ASN A 230 -29.50 -6.24 1.33
C ASN A 230 -29.09 -4.81 1.70
N ASN A 231 -28.72 -4.55 2.96
CA ASN A 231 -28.17 -3.28 3.39
C ASN A 231 -26.64 -3.38 3.45
N GLU A 232 -26.03 -3.09 2.34
CA GLU A 232 -24.59 -3.23 2.08
C GLU A 232 -23.77 -2.33 3.00
N ILE A 233 -24.18 -1.06 3.14
CA ILE A 233 -23.55 -0.08 4.03
C ILE A 233 -23.57 -0.58 5.47
N ARG A 234 -24.71 -1.11 5.92
CA ARG A 234 -24.83 -1.62 7.29
C ARG A 234 -23.93 -2.82 7.53
N MET A 235 -23.82 -3.73 6.57
CA MET A 235 -22.94 -4.89 6.70
C MET A 235 -21.47 -4.46 6.81
N GLY A 236 -21.01 -3.52 6.00
CA GLY A 236 -19.66 -2.98 6.07
C GLY A 236 -19.39 -2.21 7.37
N ASP A 237 -20.33 -1.39 7.84
CA ASP A 237 -20.20 -0.69 9.13
C ASP A 237 -20.14 -1.65 10.32
N ASP A 238 -20.98 -2.70 10.32
CA ASP A 238 -20.95 -3.75 11.33
C ASP A 238 -19.65 -4.57 11.27
N TRP A 239 -19.11 -4.84 10.06
CA TRP A 239 -17.81 -5.48 9.90
C TRP A 239 -16.69 -4.60 10.49
N LEU A 240 -16.67 -3.30 10.21
CA LEU A 240 -15.72 -2.35 10.81
C LEU A 240 -15.84 -2.34 12.33
N LYS A 241 -17.04 -2.23 12.86
CA LYS A 241 -17.31 -2.22 14.30
C LYS A 241 -16.75 -3.46 15.00
N ASN A 242 -16.80 -4.61 14.35
CA ASN A 242 -16.37 -5.89 14.93
C ASN A 242 -14.86 -6.12 14.79
N ASN A 243 -14.22 -5.61 13.73
CA ASN A 243 -12.84 -5.92 13.38
C ASN A 243 -11.84 -4.79 13.69
N LEU A 244 -12.25 -3.54 13.49
CA LEU A 244 -11.34 -2.40 13.59
C LEU A 244 -10.79 -2.13 15.00
N PRO A 245 -11.50 -2.37 16.12
CA PRO A 245 -10.96 -2.13 17.46
C PRO A 245 -9.64 -2.86 17.75
N ALA A 246 -9.50 -4.09 17.27
CA ALA A 246 -8.24 -4.85 17.43
C ALA A 246 -7.09 -4.24 16.61
N MET A 247 -7.40 -3.79 15.38
CA MET A 247 -6.41 -3.10 14.52
C MET A 247 -6.00 -1.76 15.13
N ILE A 248 -6.94 -0.98 15.66
CA ILE A 248 -6.66 0.29 16.35
C ILE A 248 -5.75 0.06 17.55
N SER A 249 -6.05 -0.97 18.35
CA SER A 249 -5.20 -1.32 19.50
C SER A 249 -3.78 -1.67 19.06
N TYR A 250 -3.65 -2.44 17.99
CA TYR A 250 -2.36 -2.78 17.42
C TYR A 250 -1.63 -1.55 16.85
N ALA A 251 -2.31 -0.71 16.07
CA ALA A 251 -1.75 0.50 15.50
C ALA A 251 -1.25 1.46 16.59
N ASN A 252 -2.00 1.62 17.68
CA ASN A 252 -1.59 2.44 18.82
C ASN A 252 -0.33 1.91 19.53
N ALA A 253 -0.15 0.60 19.56
CA ALA A 253 1.01 -0.04 20.20
C ALA A 253 2.26 -0.10 19.29
N HIS A 254 2.09 0.06 17.97
CA HIS A 254 3.16 -0.17 16.99
C HIS A 254 3.31 0.99 15.99
N ASP A 255 2.90 2.20 16.38
CA ASP A 255 2.99 3.39 15.53
C ASP A 255 2.37 3.16 14.13
N GLY A 256 1.18 2.59 14.09
CA GLY A 256 0.51 2.22 12.84
C GLY A 256 -0.50 3.25 12.36
N VAL A 257 -0.89 3.12 11.08
CA VAL A 257 -2.03 3.84 10.49
C VAL A 257 -2.92 2.85 9.76
N ILE A 258 -4.23 3.09 9.82
CA ILE A 258 -5.26 2.36 9.09
C ILE A 258 -5.92 3.35 8.14
N LEU A 259 -5.94 3.04 6.87
CA LEU A 259 -6.57 3.82 5.81
C LEU A 259 -7.80 3.07 5.32
N LEU A 260 -8.98 3.63 5.56
CA LEU A 260 -10.24 3.13 5.00
C LEU A 260 -10.47 3.86 3.68
N SER A 261 -10.49 3.12 2.59
CA SER A 261 -10.56 3.64 1.22
C SER A 261 -11.68 2.95 0.46
N TRP A 262 -12.50 3.72 -0.24
CA TRP A 262 -13.47 3.19 -1.21
C TRP A 262 -12.85 3.29 -2.58
N ASP A 263 -13.06 2.28 -3.39
CA ASP A 263 -12.48 2.17 -4.74
C ASP A 263 -13.12 3.15 -5.72
N GLU A 264 -14.44 3.13 -5.83
CA GLU A 264 -15.25 3.97 -6.71
C GLU A 264 -16.55 4.40 -6.04
N GLY A 265 -17.27 5.34 -6.65
CA GLY A 265 -18.56 5.84 -6.16
C GLY A 265 -19.74 5.29 -6.96
N ASP A 266 -20.94 5.51 -6.43
CA ASP A 266 -22.21 5.22 -7.08
C ASP A 266 -22.91 6.53 -7.52
N GLY A 267 -22.35 7.19 -8.53
CA GLY A 267 -22.94 8.37 -9.21
C GLY A 267 -22.26 9.71 -8.98
N THR A 268 -21.33 9.85 -8.07
CA THR A 268 -20.47 11.04 -7.94
C THR A 268 -18.99 10.65 -7.86
N ASN A 269 -18.10 11.64 -8.08
CA ASN A 269 -16.67 11.42 -7.99
C ASN A 269 -16.12 11.72 -6.57
N LEU A 270 -16.97 11.75 -5.54
CA LEU A 270 -16.56 11.98 -4.16
C LEU A 270 -16.67 10.69 -3.37
N LEU A 271 -15.53 10.19 -2.93
CA LEU A 271 -15.40 8.94 -2.19
C LEU A 271 -15.22 9.20 -0.69
N PRO A 272 -15.67 8.30 0.17
CA PRO A 272 -15.26 8.31 1.56
C PRO A 272 -13.77 7.94 1.67
N PHE A 273 -13.08 8.56 2.62
CA PHE A 273 -11.72 8.20 3.00
C PHE A 273 -11.48 8.60 4.46
N ILE A 274 -11.02 7.67 5.28
CA ILE A 274 -10.81 7.88 6.71
C ILE A 274 -9.43 7.35 7.10
N ALA A 275 -8.63 8.17 7.78
CA ALA A 275 -7.37 7.74 8.39
C ALA A 275 -7.58 7.53 9.89
N VAL A 276 -7.07 6.42 10.42
CA VAL A 276 -7.22 6.01 11.82
C VAL A 276 -5.86 5.63 12.39
N GLY A 277 -5.48 6.15 13.55
CA GLY A 277 -4.21 5.82 14.19
C GLY A 277 -3.74 6.88 15.19
N PRO A 278 -2.66 6.62 15.93
CA PRO A 278 -2.23 7.49 17.04
C PRO A 278 -1.76 8.88 16.60
N GLY A 279 -1.22 9.02 15.40
CA GLY A 279 -0.76 10.31 14.86
C GLY A 279 -1.79 11.03 13.98
N VAL A 280 -3.01 10.52 13.88
CA VAL A 280 -4.08 11.10 13.07
C VAL A 280 -4.83 12.16 13.87
N LYS A 281 -5.19 13.28 13.22
CA LYS A 281 -5.96 14.36 13.84
C LYS A 281 -7.34 13.87 14.32
N LYS A 282 -7.75 14.31 15.50
CA LYS A 282 -9.03 13.90 16.07
C LYS A 282 -10.18 14.74 15.51
N GLY A 283 -11.25 14.06 15.05
CA GLY A 283 -12.49 14.69 14.58
C GLY A 283 -12.27 15.70 13.46
N TYR A 284 -11.26 15.51 12.62
CA TYR A 284 -10.83 16.48 11.62
C TYR A 284 -11.37 16.15 10.22
N ALA A 285 -12.10 17.10 9.64
CA ALA A 285 -12.62 17.01 8.28
C ALA A 285 -11.71 17.81 7.34
N SER A 286 -10.86 17.13 6.58
CA SER A 286 -10.01 17.81 5.61
C SER A 286 -10.75 18.13 4.31
N THR A 287 -10.47 19.31 3.76
CA THR A 287 -10.99 19.78 2.46
C THR A 287 -9.96 19.67 1.33
N VAL A 288 -8.77 19.20 1.62
CA VAL A 288 -7.72 18.99 0.64
C VAL A 288 -8.19 18.00 -0.41
N LYS A 289 -7.91 18.30 -1.68
CA LYS A 289 -8.23 17.38 -2.77
C LYS A 289 -7.23 16.22 -2.77
N TRP A 290 -7.73 15.01 -2.62
CA TRP A 290 -6.97 13.77 -2.72
C TRP A 290 -7.62 12.76 -3.67
N THR A 291 -6.86 11.73 -3.95
CA THR A 291 -7.22 10.62 -4.85
C THR A 291 -6.49 9.35 -4.40
N HIS A 292 -6.72 8.22 -5.06
CA HIS A 292 -5.96 6.99 -4.83
C HIS A 292 -4.46 7.18 -5.10
N SER A 293 -4.08 8.05 -6.04
CA SER A 293 -2.67 8.45 -6.24
C SER A 293 -2.08 9.13 -4.99
N SER A 294 -2.89 9.89 -4.26
CA SER A 294 -2.47 10.52 -2.99
C SER A 294 -2.25 9.47 -1.90
N GLN A 295 -3.12 8.47 -1.82
CA GLN A 295 -2.98 7.33 -0.92
C GLN A 295 -1.71 6.55 -1.21
N LEU A 296 -1.50 6.13 -2.46
CA LEU A 296 -0.33 5.35 -2.87
C LEU A 296 0.97 6.09 -2.59
N LYS A 297 1.08 7.36 -3.01
CA LYS A 297 2.25 8.21 -2.70
C LYS A 297 2.52 8.32 -1.20
N SER A 298 1.46 8.42 -0.39
CA SER A 298 1.59 8.52 1.07
C SER A 298 2.11 7.23 1.67
N ILE A 299 1.66 6.08 1.18
CA ILE A 299 2.17 4.76 1.60
C ILE A 299 3.65 4.62 1.24
N GLU A 300 4.05 5.01 0.02
CA GLU A 300 5.45 5.00 -0.40
C GLU A 300 6.32 5.87 0.52
N ARG A 301 5.86 7.08 0.88
CA ARG A 301 6.56 7.96 1.82
C ARG A 301 6.68 7.34 3.22
N ILE A 302 5.58 6.78 3.76
CA ILE A 302 5.56 6.11 5.06
C ILE A 302 6.55 4.95 5.09
N LEU A 303 6.62 4.16 4.03
CA LEU A 303 7.49 2.99 3.93
C LEU A 303 8.93 3.34 3.47
N GLU A 304 9.23 4.64 3.30
CA GLU A 304 10.54 5.11 2.83
C GLU A 304 10.95 4.49 1.49
N LEU A 305 9.99 4.37 0.57
CA LEU A 305 10.17 3.83 -0.78
C LEU A 305 10.34 4.97 -1.81
N PRO A 306 10.98 4.71 -2.94
CA PRO A 306 10.97 5.64 -4.07
C PRO A 306 9.53 5.89 -4.54
N ILE A 307 9.19 7.14 -4.87
CA ILE A 307 7.86 7.47 -5.39
C ILE A 307 7.72 7.00 -6.84
N LEU A 308 6.70 6.22 -7.14
CA LEU A 308 6.34 5.86 -8.51
C LEU A 308 6.07 7.10 -9.35
N SER A 309 6.57 7.11 -10.59
CA SER A 309 6.38 8.24 -11.50
C SER A 309 4.91 8.55 -11.77
N THR A 310 4.06 7.52 -11.74
CA THR A 310 2.61 7.61 -11.93
C THR A 310 1.91 8.46 -10.86
N VAL A 311 2.45 8.53 -9.66
CA VAL A 311 1.86 9.28 -8.53
C VAL A 311 2.74 10.43 -8.02
N SER A 312 3.85 10.73 -8.69
CA SER A 312 4.81 11.75 -8.24
C SER A 312 4.20 13.14 -8.09
N GLY A 313 3.23 13.48 -8.94
CA GLY A 313 2.51 14.76 -8.91
C GLY A 313 1.36 14.84 -7.90
N ALA A 314 0.99 13.72 -7.24
CA ALA A 314 -0.12 13.73 -6.29
C ALA A 314 0.24 14.47 -4.99
N THR A 315 -0.76 15.06 -4.35
CA THR A 315 -0.64 15.62 -2.99
C THR A 315 -0.73 14.47 -1.98
N ASP A 316 0.19 14.39 -1.02
CA ASP A 316 0.13 13.36 0.03
C ASP A 316 -0.93 13.66 1.10
N LEU A 317 -1.15 12.68 1.99
CA LEU A 317 -2.18 12.73 3.02
C LEU A 317 -1.74 13.46 4.30
N ALA A 318 -0.65 14.24 4.30
CA ALA A 318 -0.07 14.88 5.49
C ALA A 318 -1.08 15.71 6.29
N ASP A 319 -2.08 16.34 5.64
CA ASP A 319 -3.08 17.14 6.34
C ASP A 319 -4.02 16.33 7.25
N LEU A 320 -4.08 15.01 7.12
CA LEU A 320 -4.85 14.17 8.06
C LEU A 320 -4.11 13.91 9.38
N PHE A 321 -2.84 14.25 9.46
CA PHE A 321 -1.97 13.93 10.59
C PHE A 321 -1.62 15.15 11.42
N GLU A 322 -1.35 14.93 12.68
CA GLU A 322 -0.79 15.93 13.58
C GLU A 322 0.61 16.35 13.13
N ALA A 323 1.01 17.56 13.46
CA ALA A 323 2.29 18.12 13.04
C ALA A 323 3.47 17.19 13.42
N GLY A 324 4.27 16.83 12.43
CA GLY A 324 5.43 15.95 12.59
C GLY A 324 5.10 14.48 12.85
N GLN A 325 3.88 14.02 12.56
CA GLN A 325 3.48 12.60 12.63
C GLN A 325 3.51 11.93 11.27
N PHE A 326 3.34 12.68 10.19
CA PHE A 326 3.49 12.19 8.82
C PHE A 326 4.91 12.45 8.31
N PRO A 327 5.49 11.56 7.47
CA PRO A 327 6.84 11.70 6.93
C PRO A 327 7.00 12.83 5.93
#